data_1fa0c6191d39b0080391c95bc241fc0a
#
_entry.id   1fa0c6191d39b0080391c95bc241fc0a
#
_cell.length_a   1.000
_cell.length_b   1.000
_cell.length_c   1.000
_cell.angle_alpha   90.00
_cell.angle_beta   90.00
_cell.angle_gamma   90.00
#
_symmetry.space_group_name_H-M   'P 1'
#
loop_
_entity.id
_entity.type
_entity.pdbx_description
1 polymer ?
#
loop_
_entity_poly.entity_id
_entity_poly.type
_entity_poly.pdbx_seq_one_letter_code
_entity_poly.pdbx_strand_id
1 'polypeptide(L)'
;VVGAPERALAADGAALLAANCLSCHSAQGGSISRVEGQRKTPEGWQMTITRMQEQHGAKVSTEDKRRLIKYLADTRGLAPAETAGWRYLLEHDNNRVETIDGRYRDMCARCHSGARFALQRRSEDEWKLLMHTHIGLNPTLEFHSLARDRQWFPLAVNEVAPALARDFALDARAWKAWQAAPRTALDGSWRIAGFLPGLNNLAYDVSAAVPPGSLLGTLLKGIFNFSPETTVLQ
;
A
#
# COMPACT_ATOMS: atom_id res chain seq x y z
N VAL A 1 3.64 21.13 -14.46
CA VAL A 1 2.29 21.36 -15.01
C VAL A 1 1.76 20.00 -15.40
N VAL A 2 0.81 19.46 -14.62
CA VAL A 2 0.15 18.16 -14.89
C VAL A 2 -0.63 18.32 -16.22
N GLY A 3 -0.40 17.41 -17.16
CA GLY A 3 -1.04 17.44 -18.49
C GLY A 3 -2.57 17.26 -18.39
N ALA A 4 -3.29 17.75 -19.39
CA ALA A 4 -4.76 17.70 -19.44
C ALA A 4 -5.33 16.26 -19.21
N PRO A 5 -4.77 15.18 -19.79
CA PRO A 5 -5.26 13.81 -19.53
C PRO A 5 -5.06 13.34 -18.09
N GLU A 6 -3.98 13.75 -17.41
CA GLU A 6 -3.74 13.38 -16.00
C GLU A 6 -4.72 14.07 -15.05
N ARG A 7 -5.08 15.32 -15.33
CA ARG A 7 -6.09 16.05 -14.56
C ARG A 7 -7.48 15.40 -14.71
N ALA A 8 -7.84 14.96 -15.91
CA ALA A 8 -9.11 14.28 -16.15
C ALA A 8 -9.16 12.92 -15.41
N LEU A 9 -8.07 12.15 -15.44
CA LEU A 9 -7.97 10.89 -14.71
C LEU A 9 -8.01 11.07 -13.18
N ALA A 10 -7.40 12.14 -12.67
CA ALA A 10 -7.44 12.46 -11.24
C ALA A 10 -8.84 12.90 -10.79
N ALA A 11 -9.52 13.74 -11.58
CA ALA A 11 -10.90 14.16 -11.29
C ALA A 11 -11.87 12.98 -11.32
N ASP A 12 -11.72 12.09 -12.29
CA ASP A 12 -12.49 10.86 -12.40
C ASP A 12 -12.22 9.90 -11.22
N GLY A 13 -10.97 9.76 -10.80
CA GLY A 13 -10.61 8.96 -9.63
C GLY A 13 -11.20 9.47 -8.33
N ALA A 14 -11.23 10.79 -8.13
CA ALA A 14 -11.86 11.42 -6.96
C ALA A 14 -13.39 11.21 -6.95
N ALA A 15 -14.03 11.37 -8.10
CA ALA A 15 -15.47 11.13 -8.26
C ALA A 15 -15.81 9.65 -7.99
N LEU A 16 -14.96 8.73 -8.49
CA LEU A 16 -15.13 7.30 -8.29
C LEU A 16 -14.95 6.92 -6.81
N LEU A 17 -13.96 7.53 -6.12
CA LEU A 17 -13.76 7.35 -4.70
C LEU A 17 -14.98 7.82 -3.90
N ALA A 18 -15.53 8.99 -4.22
CA ALA A 18 -16.72 9.50 -3.60
C ALA A 18 -17.93 8.58 -3.81
N ALA A 19 -18.16 8.15 -5.04
CA ALA A 19 -19.30 7.28 -5.39
C ALA A 19 -19.27 5.92 -4.68
N ASN A 20 -18.09 5.35 -4.45
CA ASN A 20 -17.96 4.02 -3.87
C ASN A 20 -17.73 4.02 -2.36
N CYS A 21 -17.26 5.12 -1.76
CA CYS A 21 -16.81 5.13 -0.38
C CYS A 21 -17.67 5.98 0.57
N LEU A 22 -18.33 7.02 0.07
CA LEU A 22 -19.08 7.95 0.92
C LEU A 22 -20.39 7.36 1.52
N SER A 23 -20.82 6.20 1.07
CA SER A 23 -21.94 5.49 1.72
C SER A 23 -21.61 5.04 3.15
N CYS A 24 -20.33 4.87 3.48
CA CYS A 24 -19.85 4.40 4.78
C CYS A 24 -18.80 5.34 5.41
N HIS A 25 -18.10 6.12 4.61
CA HIS A 25 -17.07 7.06 5.06
C HIS A 25 -17.57 8.50 4.95
N SER A 26 -17.45 9.28 6.02
CA SER A 26 -17.85 10.69 6.02
C SER A 26 -16.87 11.56 5.22
N ALA A 27 -17.41 12.55 4.51
CA ALA A 27 -16.61 13.60 3.89
C ALA A 27 -16.65 14.85 4.76
N GLN A 28 -15.49 15.44 5.03
CA GLN A 28 -15.33 16.69 5.74
C GLN A 28 -14.26 17.53 5.05
N GLY A 29 -14.59 18.74 4.61
CA GLY A 29 -13.63 19.67 4.01
C GLY A 29 -12.88 19.12 2.79
N GLY A 30 -13.51 18.27 1.97
CA GLY A 30 -12.87 17.60 0.83
C GLY A 30 -12.05 16.36 1.19
N SER A 31 -12.02 15.99 2.46
CA SER A 31 -11.30 14.84 2.99
C SER A 31 -12.27 13.70 3.27
N ILE A 32 -11.89 12.45 3.00
CA ILE A 32 -12.69 11.26 3.30
C ILE A 32 -12.11 10.57 4.52
N SER A 33 -12.94 10.43 5.57
CA SER A 33 -12.54 9.81 6.82
C SER A 33 -11.97 8.41 6.60
N ARG A 34 -10.95 8.04 7.37
CA ARG A 34 -10.23 6.77 7.29
C ARG A 34 -9.40 6.55 6.03
N VAL A 35 -9.54 7.43 5.00
CA VAL A 35 -8.72 7.39 3.79
C VAL A 35 -7.60 8.42 3.88
N GLU A 36 -7.93 9.66 4.30
CA GLU A 36 -6.99 10.77 4.35
C GLU A 36 -5.81 10.55 5.32
N GLY A 37 -6.05 9.87 6.41
CA GLY A 37 -5.04 9.54 7.42
C GLY A 37 -4.12 8.38 7.05
N GLN A 38 -4.12 7.94 5.79
CA GLN A 38 -3.37 6.76 5.36
C GLN A 38 -2.68 6.96 4.01
N ARG A 39 -1.47 6.40 3.87
CA ARG A 39 -0.77 6.18 2.60
C ARG A 39 -0.26 4.74 2.55
N LYS A 40 -0.35 4.10 1.38
CA LYS A 40 0.02 2.68 1.21
C LYS A 40 0.57 2.44 -0.18
N THR A 41 1.26 1.31 -0.34
CA THR A 41 1.57 0.79 -1.67
C THR A 41 0.29 0.42 -2.43
N PRO A 42 0.34 0.27 -3.76
CA PRO A 42 -0.81 -0.20 -4.55
C PRO A 42 -1.41 -1.49 -4.01
N GLU A 43 -0.58 -2.45 -3.61
CA GLU A 43 -0.99 -3.72 -3.01
C GLU A 43 -1.70 -3.50 -1.66
N GLY A 44 -1.21 -2.57 -0.87
CA GLY A 44 -1.83 -2.18 0.40
C GLY A 44 -3.22 -1.56 0.20
N TRP A 45 -3.41 -0.76 -0.85
CA TRP A 45 -4.71 -0.23 -1.22
C TRP A 45 -5.62 -1.31 -1.79
N GLN A 46 -5.10 -2.21 -2.62
CA GLN A 46 -5.84 -3.37 -3.11
C GLN A 46 -6.40 -4.22 -1.96
N MET A 47 -5.55 -4.55 -0.98
CA MET A 47 -5.97 -5.29 0.21
C MET A 47 -7.00 -4.52 1.03
N THR A 48 -6.87 -3.20 1.13
CA THR A 48 -7.84 -2.36 1.85
C THR A 48 -9.21 -2.41 1.18
N ILE A 49 -9.29 -2.21 -0.14
CA ILE A 49 -10.56 -2.26 -0.89
C ILE A 49 -11.14 -3.68 -0.84
N THR A 50 -10.31 -4.72 -0.98
CA THR A 50 -10.78 -6.11 -0.83
C THR A 50 -11.42 -6.33 0.54
N ARG A 51 -10.80 -5.83 1.62
CA ARG A 51 -11.39 -5.94 2.96
C ARG A 51 -12.72 -5.19 3.06
N MET A 52 -12.86 -4.03 2.44
CA MET A 52 -14.15 -3.33 2.39
C MET A 52 -15.21 -4.17 1.67
N GLN A 53 -14.84 -4.88 0.61
CA GLN A 53 -15.74 -5.77 -0.10
C GLN A 53 -16.14 -6.99 0.75
N GLU A 54 -15.16 -7.71 1.31
CA GLU A 54 -15.37 -8.98 1.99
C GLU A 54 -15.98 -8.82 3.40
N GLN A 55 -15.55 -7.82 4.16
CA GLN A 55 -15.95 -7.65 5.55
C GLN A 55 -17.06 -6.62 5.76
N HIS A 56 -17.20 -5.66 4.84
CA HIS A 56 -18.16 -4.57 4.98
C HIS A 56 -19.16 -4.50 3.83
N GLY A 57 -19.11 -5.44 2.89
CA GLY A 57 -20.08 -5.57 1.81
C GLY A 57 -20.03 -4.46 0.75
N ALA A 58 -18.89 -3.73 0.64
CA ALA A 58 -18.76 -2.69 -0.37
C ALA A 58 -18.91 -3.25 -1.79
N LYS A 59 -19.73 -2.59 -2.61
CA LYS A 59 -20.03 -3.01 -3.99
C LYS A 59 -19.14 -2.23 -4.96
N VAL A 60 -17.92 -2.69 -5.17
CA VAL A 60 -16.96 -2.09 -6.10
C VAL A 60 -16.71 -3.07 -7.23
N SER A 61 -16.92 -2.65 -8.48
CA SER A 61 -16.64 -3.47 -9.66
C SER A 61 -15.12 -3.74 -9.78
N THR A 62 -14.75 -4.79 -10.51
CA THR A 62 -13.32 -5.08 -10.76
C THR A 62 -12.63 -3.92 -11.48
N GLU A 63 -13.32 -3.28 -12.43
CA GLU A 63 -12.78 -2.13 -13.16
C GLU A 63 -12.63 -0.91 -12.26
N ASP A 64 -13.65 -0.57 -11.48
CA ASP A 64 -13.57 0.54 -10.53
C ASP A 64 -12.51 0.30 -9.46
N LYS A 65 -12.34 -0.94 -9.00
CA LYS A 65 -11.29 -1.31 -8.06
C LYS A 65 -9.90 -1.01 -8.62
N ARG A 66 -9.62 -1.36 -9.88
CA ARG A 66 -8.34 -1.05 -10.54
C ARG A 66 -8.10 0.45 -10.62
N ARG A 67 -9.11 1.21 -11.02
CA ARG A 67 -9.04 2.68 -11.14
C ARG A 67 -8.87 3.34 -9.78
N LEU A 68 -9.58 2.87 -8.76
CA LEU A 68 -9.42 3.34 -7.38
C LEU A 68 -8.03 3.05 -6.81
N ILE A 69 -7.49 1.85 -7.03
CA ILE A 69 -6.13 1.50 -6.60
C ILE A 69 -5.12 2.45 -7.25
N LYS A 70 -5.24 2.68 -8.56
CA LYS A 70 -4.35 3.61 -9.26
C LYS A 70 -4.46 5.03 -8.68
N TYR A 71 -5.65 5.56 -8.55
CA TYR A 71 -5.89 6.89 -7.99
C TYR A 71 -5.32 7.04 -6.57
N LEU A 72 -5.56 6.06 -5.71
CA LEU A 72 -5.07 6.06 -4.34
C LEU A 72 -3.54 5.88 -4.29
N ALA A 73 -2.95 5.08 -5.16
CA ALA A 73 -1.51 4.95 -5.26
C ALA A 73 -0.85 6.26 -5.73
N ASP A 74 -1.45 6.93 -6.71
CA ASP A 74 -0.94 8.20 -7.24
C ASP A 74 -1.05 9.36 -6.23
N THR A 75 -2.13 9.40 -5.44
CA THR A 75 -2.40 10.51 -4.53
C THR A 75 -2.00 10.23 -3.08
N ARG A 76 -1.94 8.95 -2.69
CA ARG A 76 -1.69 8.47 -1.32
C ARG A 76 -0.82 7.22 -1.32
N GLY A 77 0.16 7.19 -2.20
CA GLY A 77 1.14 6.12 -2.31
C GLY A 77 2.32 6.26 -1.35
N LEU A 78 3.36 5.51 -1.62
CA LEU A 78 4.66 5.61 -0.97
C LEU A 78 5.72 5.90 -2.03
N ALA A 79 6.68 6.75 -1.68
CA ALA A 79 7.84 6.97 -2.54
C ALA A 79 8.74 5.71 -2.58
N PRO A 80 9.48 5.46 -3.66
CA PRO A 80 10.44 4.34 -3.73
C PRO A 80 11.42 4.33 -2.54
N ALA A 81 11.90 5.49 -2.11
CA ALA A 81 12.78 5.61 -0.95
C ALA A 81 12.11 5.17 0.38
N GLU A 82 10.78 5.26 0.48
CA GLU A 82 10.06 4.82 1.67
C GLU A 82 9.85 3.30 1.71
N THR A 83 9.95 2.63 0.57
CA THR A 83 9.71 1.19 0.43
C THR A 83 10.97 0.36 0.26
N ALA A 84 12.08 0.95 -0.13
CA ALA A 84 13.32 0.28 -0.53
C ALA A 84 13.80 -0.82 0.43
N GLY A 85 13.74 -0.57 1.75
CA GLY A 85 14.16 -1.55 2.78
C GLY A 85 13.14 -2.66 3.07
N TRP A 86 11.93 -2.57 2.52
CA TRP A 86 10.79 -3.41 2.90
C TRP A 86 10.13 -4.14 1.72
N ARG A 87 10.63 -3.93 0.51
CA ARG A 87 10.06 -4.47 -0.73
C ARG A 87 10.09 -5.99 -0.80
N TYR A 88 10.99 -6.64 -0.07
CA TYR A 88 11.08 -8.09 -0.01
C TYR A 88 9.73 -8.78 0.27
N LEU A 89 8.83 -8.13 1.03
CA LEU A 89 7.48 -8.66 1.24
C LEU A 89 6.65 -8.66 -0.05
N LEU A 90 6.75 -7.60 -0.85
CA LEU A 90 6.06 -7.46 -2.13
C LEU A 90 6.68 -8.34 -3.21
N GLU A 91 7.99 -8.56 -3.11
CA GLU A 91 8.80 -9.38 -4.02
C GLU A 91 8.77 -10.88 -3.67
N HIS A 92 8.04 -11.24 -2.60
CA HIS A 92 7.95 -12.62 -2.08
C HIS A 92 9.31 -13.24 -1.72
N ASP A 93 10.29 -12.42 -1.33
CA ASP A 93 11.57 -12.89 -0.81
C ASP A 93 11.40 -13.36 0.64
N ASN A 94 11.11 -14.64 0.80
CA ASN A 94 10.86 -15.25 2.11
C ASN A 94 12.14 -15.57 2.90
N ASN A 95 13.32 -15.37 2.30
CA ASN A 95 14.60 -15.65 2.94
C ASN A 95 15.19 -14.43 3.65
N ARG A 96 14.48 -13.30 3.62
CA ARG A 96 14.95 -12.07 4.23
C ARG A 96 14.91 -12.15 5.75
N VAL A 97 16.06 -11.95 6.39
CA VAL A 97 16.14 -11.74 7.83
C VAL A 97 15.86 -10.26 8.12
N GLU A 98 14.84 -9.99 8.91
CA GLU A 98 14.44 -8.64 9.27
C GLU A 98 15.29 -8.08 10.40
N THR A 99 15.86 -6.90 10.19
CA THR A 99 16.47 -6.10 11.26
C THR A 99 15.48 -5.01 11.66
N ILE A 100 14.79 -5.22 12.76
CA ILE A 100 13.70 -4.36 13.24
C ILE A 100 14.04 -3.88 14.65
N ASP A 101 13.75 -2.61 14.95
CA ASP A 101 13.83 -2.06 16.30
C ASP A 101 13.10 -2.96 17.31
N GLY A 102 13.70 -3.13 18.49
CA GLY A 102 13.21 -4.04 19.51
C GLY A 102 11.74 -3.85 19.86
N ARG A 103 11.27 -2.59 19.90
CA ARG A 103 9.86 -2.27 20.17
C ARG A 103 8.94 -2.89 19.12
N TYR A 104 9.24 -2.69 17.85
CA TYR A 104 8.41 -3.22 16.76
C TYR A 104 8.57 -4.73 16.60
N ARG A 105 9.78 -5.25 16.83
CA ARG A 105 10.01 -6.69 16.86
C ARG A 105 9.14 -7.36 17.91
N ASP A 106 9.13 -6.82 19.11
CA ASP A 106 8.46 -7.43 20.25
C ASP A 106 6.95 -7.25 20.26
N MET A 107 6.45 -6.16 19.66
CA MET A 107 5.03 -5.82 19.65
C MET A 107 4.31 -6.19 18.35
N CYS A 108 5.00 -6.26 17.23
CA CYS A 108 4.40 -6.45 15.90
C CYS A 108 4.96 -7.66 15.17
N ALA A 109 6.31 -7.79 15.07
CA ALA A 109 6.95 -8.79 14.21
C ALA A 109 6.98 -10.20 14.80
N ARG A 110 6.37 -10.43 15.96
CA ARG A 110 6.17 -11.77 16.54
C ARG A 110 5.08 -12.58 15.81
N CYS A 111 4.19 -11.93 15.09
CA CYS A 111 3.07 -12.56 14.42
C CYS A 111 3.11 -12.41 12.90
N HIS A 112 3.80 -11.43 12.38
CA HIS A 112 3.91 -11.16 10.95
C HIS A 112 5.19 -10.37 10.64
N SER A 113 5.58 -10.33 9.38
CA SER A 113 6.70 -9.49 8.89
C SER A 113 6.52 -8.01 9.29
N GLY A 114 7.63 -7.37 9.68
CA GLY A 114 7.69 -5.94 9.93
C GLY A 114 7.39 -5.09 8.70
N ALA A 115 7.64 -5.61 7.51
CA ALA A 115 7.25 -4.95 6.27
C ALA A 115 5.76 -4.62 6.21
N ARG A 116 4.89 -5.37 6.91
CA ARG A 116 3.45 -5.07 6.95
C ARG A 116 3.12 -3.71 7.55
N PHE A 117 3.82 -3.28 8.59
CA PHE A 117 3.64 -1.92 9.10
C PHE A 117 4.50 -0.91 8.34
N ALA A 118 5.67 -1.30 7.88
CA ALA A 118 6.62 -0.41 7.22
C ALA A 118 6.21 0.01 5.79
N LEU A 119 5.38 -0.80 5.10
CA LEU A 119 4.83 -0.51 3.78
C LEU A 119 3.51 0.28 3.83
N GLN A 120 3.29 1.02 4.90
CA GLN A 120 2.17 1.94 5.04
C GLN A 120 2.55 3.13 5.92
N ARG A 121 1.81 4.20 5.79
CA ARG A 121 1.89 5.41 6.62
C ARG A 121 0.50 5.71 7.15
N ARG A 122 0.42 6.12 8.40
CA ARG A 122 -0.85 6.48 9.03
C ARG A 122 -0.67 7.67 9.95
N SER A 123 -1.74 8.43 10.17
CA SER A 123 -1.82 9.32 11.32
C SER A 123 -1.78 8.49 12.62
N GLU A 124 -1.48 9.14 13.73
CA GLU A 124 -1.47 8.47 15.03
C GLU A 124 -2.84 7.84 15.35
N ASP A 125 -3.92 8.57 15.07
CA ASP A 125 -5.28 8.06 15.28
C ASP A 125 -5.58 6.82 14.43
N GLU A 126 -5.14 6.82 13.16
CA GLU A 126 -5.31 5.66 12.28
C GLU A 126 -4.45 4.47 12.73
N TRP A 127 -3.29 4.69 13.35
CA TRP A 127 -2.52 3.63 13.99
C TRP A 127 -3.26 3.08 15.21
N LYS A 128 -3.80 3.95 16.08
CA LYS A 128 -4.60 3.52 17.24
C LYS A 128 -5.82 2.70 16.83
N LEU A 129 -6.55 3.16 15.80
CA LEU A 129 -7.69 2.40 15.25
C LEU A 129 -7.27 1.04 14.68
N LEU A 130 -6.06 0.93 14.11
CA LEU A 130 -5.53 -0.35 13.68
C LEU A 130 -5.24 -1.28 14.87
N MET A 131 -4.77 -0.76 16.01
CA MET A 131 -4.59 -1.57 17.23
C MET A 131 -5.93 -2.11 17.74
N HIS A 132 -6.99 -1.29 17.74
CA HIS A 132 -8.36 -1.76 18.03
C HIS A 132 -8.82 -2.85 17.06
N THR A 133 -8.49 -2.72 15.77
CA THR A 133 -8.81 -3.74 14.76
C THR A 133 -8.09 -5.07 15.07
N HIS A 134 -6.85 -5.03 15.56
CA HIS A 134 -6.11 -6.23 15.96
C HIS A 134 -6.84 -6.98 17.07
N ILE A 135 -7.27 -6.28 18.13
CA ILE A 135 -8.04 -6.89 19.23
C ILE A 135 -9.39 -7.40 18.74
N GLY A 136 -10.08 -6.64 17.89
CA GLY A 136 -11.39 -7.03 17.36
C GLY A 136 -11.33 -8.31 16.52
N LEU A 137 -10.27 -8.50 15.72
CA LEU A 137 -10.09 -9.68 14.89
C LEU A 137 -9.38 -10.83 15.61
N ASN A 138 -8.55 -10.52 16.61
CA ASN A 138 -7.73 -11.47 17.34
C ASN A 138 -7.81 -11.19 18.85
N PRO A 139 -8.97 -11.41 19.51
CA PRO A 139 -9.16 -11.07 20.93
C PRO A 139 -8.19 -11.83 21.83
N THR A 140 -7.70 -12.98 21.39
CA THR A 140 -6.71 -13.78 22.12
C THR A 140 -5.34 -13.14 22.21
N LEU A 141 -5.09 -12.04 21.49
CA LEU A 141 -3.82 -11.32 21.52
C LEU A 141 -3.46 -10.85 22.92
N GLU A 142 -4.47 -10.52 23.77
CA GLU A 142 -4.29 -10.16 25.17
C GLU A 142 -4.13 -11.35 26.11
N PHE A 143 -4.57 -12.55 25.69
CA PHE A 143 -4.66 -13.72 26.56
C PHE A 143 -3.65 -14.82 26.25
N HIS A 144 -2.86 -14.70 25.17
CA HIS A 144 -1.86 -15.67 24.76
C HIS A 144 -0.45 -15.33 25.25
N SER A 145 0.53 -16.05 24.74
CA SER A 145 1.95 -15.90 25.07
C SER A 145 2.48 -14.46 24.92
N LEU A 146 1.84 -13.67 24.07
CA LEU A 146 2.18 -12.25 23.89
C LEU A 146 1.80 -11.40 25.11
N ALA A 147 0.78 -11.78 25.85
CA ALA A 147 0.32 -11.05 27.04
C ALA A 147 0.99 -11.53 28.33
N ARG A 148 1.73 -12.65 28.32
CA ARG A 148 2.39 -13.17 29.53
C ARG A 148 3.53 -12.26 30.02
N ASP A 149 4.19 -11.59 29.10
CA ASP A 149 5.33 -10.73 29.39
C ASP A 149 4.99 -9.24 29.33
N ARG A 150 3.78 -8.89 28.84
CA ARG A 150 3.33 -7.50 28.71
C ARG A 150 1.82 -7.37 28.50
N GLN A 151 1.29 -6.21 28.83
CA GLN A 151 -0.07 -5.81 28.46
C GLN A 151 -0.01 -5.24 27.05
N TRP A 152 -0.28 -6.08 26.04
CA TRP A 152 -0.06 -5.72 24.64
C TRP A 152 -0.85 -4.50 24.21
N PHE A 153 -2.17 -4.45 24.48
CA PHE A 153 -3.04 -3.41 23.96
C PHE A 153 -2.74 -2.01 24.51
N PRO A 154 -2.59 -1.80 25.82
CA PRO A 154 -2.17 -0.49 26.35
C PRO A 154 -0.84 -0.01 25.78
N LEU A 155 0.16 -0.89 25.67
CA LEU A 155 1.46 -0.54 25.08
C LEU A 155 1.32 -0.22 23.58
N ALA A 156 0.52 -1.01 22.84
CA ALA A 156 0.29 -0.80 21.41
C ALA A 156 -0.36 0.57 21.13
N VAL A 157 -1.34 0.96 21.93
CA VAL A 157 -2.06 2.24 21.74
C VAL A 157 -1.25 3.44 22.22
N ASN A 158 -0.61 3.32 23.40
CA ASN A 158 -0.01 4.48 24.08
C ASN A 158 1.46 4.71 23.70
N GLU A 159 2.18 3.68 23.25
CA GLU A 159 3.59 3.78 22.93
C GLU A 159 3.91 3.45 21.47
N VAL A 160 3.36 2.33 20.96
CA VAL A 160 3.70 1.86 19.61
C VAL A 160 3.04 2.70 18.53
N ALA A 161 1.76 3.01 18.65
CA ALA A 161 1.04 3.81 17.67
C ALA A 161 1.64 5.22 17.50
N PRO A 162 1.95 5.98 18.56
CA PRO A 162 2.68 7.24 18.44
C PRO A 162 4.08 7.08 17.84
N ALA A 163 4.81 6.03 18.19
CA ALA A 163 6.11 5.77 17.62
C ALA A 163 6.04 5.47 16.12
N LEU A 164 5.07 4.63 15.69
CA LEU A 164 4.83 4.37 14.27
C LEU A 164 4.45 5.63 13.50
N ALA A 165 3.63 6.50 14.08
CA ALA A 165 3.24 7.76 13.45
C ALA A 165 4.44 8.70 13.25
N ARG A 166 5.41 8.68 14.15
CA ARG A 166 6.64 9.47 14.06
C ARG A 166 7.65 8.83 13.11
N ASP A 167 7.94 7.54 13.26
CA ASP A 167 9.02 6.84 12.56
C ASP A 167 8.63 6.50 11.11
N PHE A 168 7.33 6.31 10.87
CA PHE A 168 6.71 6.10 9.56
C PHE A 168 5.69 7.22 9.28
N ALA A 169 6.18 8.44 9.27
CA ALA A 169 5.34 9.65 9.21
C ALA A 169 4.44 9.69 7.98
N LEU A 170 3.16 10.05 8.19
CA LEU A 170 2.20 10.26 7.10
C LEU A 170 2.66 11.38 6.16
N ASP A 171 3.17 12.47 6.72
CA ASP A 171 3.72 13.60 5.98
C ASP A 171 5.24 13.49 5.83
N ALA A 172 5.70 12.61 4.93
CA ALA A 172 7.11 12.35 4.72
C ALA A 172 7.71 13.27 3.63
N ARG A 173 8.93 13.79 3.89
CA ARG A 173 9.67 14.57 2.91
C ARG A 173 9.95 13.80 1.62
N ALA A 174 10.23 12.51 1.72
CA ALA A 174 10.46 11.63 0.57
C ALA A 174 9.23 11.56 -0.34
N TRP A 175 8.04 11.50 0.23
CA TRP A 175 6.79 11.52 -0.53
C TRP A 175 6.58 12.85 -1.26
N LYS A 176 6.77 13.97 -0.58
CA LYS A 176 6.65 15.30 -1.19
C LYS A 176 7.64 15.48 -2.35
N ALA A 177 8.87 15.05 -2.15
CA ALA A 177 9.89 15.08 -3.19
C ALA A 177 9.53 14.20 -4.39
N TRP A 178 9.03 13.00 -4.13
CA TRP A 178 8.57 12.08 -5.17
C TRP A 178 7.38 12.64 -5.97
N GLN A 179 6.41 13.25 -5.27
CA GLN A 179 5.26 13.89 -5.93
C GLN A 179 5.66 15.08 -6.81
N ALA A 180 6.68 15.81 -6.42
CA ALA A 180 7.20 16.96 -7.16
C ALA A 180 8.17 16.57 -8.30
N ALA A 181 8.68 15.35 -8.29
CA ALA A 181 9.63 14.86 -9.32
C ALA A 181 8.93 14.68 -10.67
N PRO A 182 9.64 14.92 -11.78
CA PRO A 182 9.14 14.58 -13.11
C PRO A 182 8.82 13.08 -13.18
N ARG A 183 7.73 12.73 -13.85
CA ARG A 183 7.39 11.33 -14.10
C ARG A 183 8.46 10.72 -15.00
N THR A 184 8.97 9.54 -14.62
CA THR A 184 9.92 8.80 -15.45
C THR A 184 9.22 8.31 -16.72
N ALA A 185 9.81 8.56 -17.87
CA ALA A 185 9.37 7.96 -19.12
C ALA A 185 9.55 6.43 -19.04
N LEU A 186 8.53 5.70 -19.45
CA LEU A 186 8.57 4.22 -19.48
C LEU A 186 9.08 3.67 -20.82
N ASP A 187 9.51 4.56 -21.72
CA ASP A 187 10.09 4.17 -22.99
C ASP A 187 11.51 3.62 -22.77
N GLY A 188 11.80 2.47 -23.34
CA GLY A 188 13.13 1.89 -23.19
C GLY A 188 13.17 0.37 -23.24
N SER A 189 14.31 -0.17 -22.87
CA SER A 189 14.52 -1.62 -22.72
C SER A 189 14.31 -2.00 -21.26
N TRP A 190 13.52 -3.03 -21.03
CA TRP A 190 13.16 -3.49 -19.71
C TRP A 190 13.57 -4.94 -19.51
N ARG A 191 14.18 -5.26 -18.39
CA ARG A 191 14.30 -6.63 -17.93
C ARG A 191 13.18 -6.91 -16.93
N ILE A 192 12.32 -7.84 -17.27
CA ILE A 192 11.25 -8.31 -16.39
C ILE A 192 11.73 -9.61 -15.77
N ALA A 193 11.90 -9.63 -14.46
CA ALA A 193 12.15 -10.84 -13.68
C ALA A 193 10.92 -11.16 -12.86
N GLY A 194 10.49 -12.40 -12.87
CA GLY A 194 9.32 -12.85 -12.14
C GLY A 194 9.48 -14.28 -11.63
N PHE A 195 8.71 -14.63 -10.62
CA PHE A 195 8.57 -15.99 -10.14
C PHE A 195 7.14 -16.46 -10.40
N LEU A 196 7.02 -17.55 -11.14
CA LEU A 196 5.75 -18.23 -11.33
C LEU A 196 5.84 -19.60 -10.65
N PRO A 197 4.99 -19.90 -9.66
CA PRO A 197 4.97 -21.23 -9.02
C PRO A 197 4.83 -22.34 -10.05
N GLY A 198 5.77 -23.29 -10.06
CA GLY A 198 5.79 -24.41 -11.00
C GLY A 198 6.61 -24.19 -12.29
N LEU A 199 7.03 -22.96 -12.59
CA LEU A 199 7.83 -22.66 -13.78
C LEU A 199 9.21 -22.06 -13.47
N ASN A 200 9.61 -21.99 -12.20
CA ASN A 200 10.87 -21.38 -11.74
C ASN A 200 10.99 -19.87 -12.05
N ASN A 201 12.19 -19.33 -11.92
CA ASN A 201 12.46 -17.93 -12.20
C ASN A 201 12.38 -17.66 -13.70
N LEU A 202 11.55 -16.70 -14.08
CA LEU A 202 11.42 -16.24 -15.45
C LEU A 202 12.11 -14.87 -15.58
N ALA A 203 12.96 -14.71 -16.57
CA ALA A 203 13.53 -13.42 -16.93
C ALA A 203 13.27 -13.18 -18.42
N TYR A 204 12.70 -12.03 -18.74
CA TYR A 204 12.44 -11.59 -20.12
C TYR A 204 13.06 -10.22 -20.32
N ASP A 205 13.79 -10.07 -21.42
CA ASP A 205 14.23 -8.77 -21.88
C ASP A 205 13.20 -8.24 -22.87
N VAL A 206 12.56 -7.13 -22.54
CA VAL A 206 11.57 -6.48 -23.38
C VAL A 206 12.10 -5.12 -23.78
N SER A 207 12.37 -4.93 -25.06
CA SER A 207 12.65 -3.61 -25.65
C SER A 207 11.40 -3.12 -26.35
N ALA A 208 10.74 -2.12 -25.79
CA ALA A 208 9.58 -1.52 -26.43
C ALA A 208 9.38 -0.08 -25.97
N ALA A 209 8.98 0.78 -26.91
CA ALA A 209 8.18 1.93 -26.54
C ALA A 209 6.82 1.39 -26.10
N VAL A 210 6.47 1.57 -24.84
CA VAL A 210 5.16 1.14 -24.30
C VAL A 210 4.28 2.38 -24.17
N PRO A 211 3.57 2.80 -25.22
CA PRO A 211 2.63 3.90 -25.12
C PRO A 211 1.55 3.54 -24.10
N PRO A 212 1.09 4.48 -23.28
CA PRO A 212 -0.06 4.28 -22.41
C PRO A 212 -1.25 3.73 -23.22
N GLY A 213 -1.78 2.57 -22.84
CA GLY A 213 -2.89 1.91 -23.54
C GLY A 213 -2.49 1.02 -24.74
N SER A 214 -1.19 0.78 -24.98
CA SER A 214 -0.74 -0.12 -26.02
C SER A 214 -1.14 -1.59 -25.74
N LEU A 215 -1.25 -2.38 -26.83
CA LEU A 215 -1.54 -3.82 -26.77
C LEU A 215 -0.53 -4.55 -25.87
N LEU A 216 0.73 -4.18 -25.91
CA LEU A 216 1.80 -4.74 -25.09
C LEU A 216 1.60 -4.40 -23.61
N GLY A 217 1.22 -3.15 -23.29
CA GLY A 217 0.87 -2.76 -21.91
C GLY A 217 -0.35 -3.51 -21.40
N THR A 218 -1.33 -3.80 -22.27
CA THR A 218 -2.52 -4.60 -21.91
C THR A 218 -2.16 -6.08 -21.76
N LEU A 219 -1.29 -6.62 -22.59
CA LEU A 219 -0.80 -8.00 -22.52
C LEU A 219 0.05 -8.23 -21.24
N LEU A 220 0.95 -7.32 -20.93
CA LEU A 220 1.76 -7.38 -19.72
C LEU A 220 0.88 -7.27 -18.46
N LYS A 221 -0.15 -6.43 -18.49
CA LYS A 221 -1.16 -6.36 -17.42
C LYS A 221 -1.99 -7.64 -17.29
N GLY A 222 -2.38 -8.25 -18.39
CA GLY A 222 -3.24 -9.43 -18.41
C GLY A 222 -2.54 -10.73 -18.04
N ILE A 223 -1.32 -10.94 -18.55
CA ILE A 223 -0.57 -12.20 -18.37
C ILE A 223 0.15 -12.22 -17.03
N PHE A 224 0.71 -11.11 -16.59
CA PHE A 224 1.58 -11.05 -15.41
C PHE A 224 0.96 -10.33 -14.22
N ASN A 225 -0.26 -9.84 -14.33
CA ASN A 225 -0.92 -9.03 -13.29
C ASN A 225 -0.05 -7.81 -12.84
N PHE A 226 0.80 -7.33 -13.74
CA PHE A 226 1.63 -6.15 -13.50
C PHE A 226 0.77 -4.90 -13.56
N SER A 227 0.69 -4.16 -12.48
CA SER A 227 0.35 -2.75 -12.55
C SER A 227 1.60 -1.97 -13.02
N PRO A 228 1.46 -0.93 -13.85
CA PRO A 228 2.60 -0.10 -14.25
C PRO A 228 3.34 0.54 -13.06
N GLU A 229 2.70 0.59 -11.92
CA GLU A 229 3.25 1.16 -10.70
C GLU A 229 4.20 0.20 -9.95
N THR A 230 4.13 -1.09 -10.24
CA THR A 230 5.03 -2.10 -9.64
C THR A 230 6.37 -2.20 -10.37
N THR A 231 6.53 -1.53 -11.50
CA THR A 231 7.62 -1.78 -12.44
C THR A 231 8.76 -0.76 -12.38
N VAL A 232 8.77 0.15 -11.42
CA VAL A 232 9.93 1.03 -11.23
C VAL A 232 10.91 0.36 -10.28
N LEU A 233 11.59 -0.67 -10.79
CA LEU A 233 12.83 -1.16 -10.22
C LEU A 233 13.98 -0.44 -10.92
N GLN A 234 14.63 0.48 -10.24
CA GLN A 234 16.02 0.83 -10.44
C GLN A 234 16.83 0.19 -9.35
#